data_3332e77165570e36fcf42448a8cb7170
#
_entry.id   3332e77165570e36fcf42448a8cb7170
#
_cell.length_a   1.000
_cell.length_b   1.000
_cell.length_c   1.000
_cell.angle_alpha   90.00
_cell.angle_beta   90.00
_cell.angle_gamma   90.00
#
_symmetry.space_group_name_H-M   'P 1'
#
loop_
_entity.id
_entity.type
_entity.pdbx_description
1 polymer ?
#
loop_
_entity_poly.entity_id
_entity_poly.type
_entity_poly.pdbx_seq_one_letter_code
_entity_poly.pdbx_strand_id
1 'polypeptide(L)'
;MHNFVKTLFSVLLLLFCSVLTAQNRMNDARDPNRIWLDSEVTHHGDYQWKMMKAGDITDPGEKISLSDYPTEQWLPAIVPGTVLNSLVYNQKYPEPYYGVNNKIESKLIPDISQVGRDFYTYWFRTEFAVPQSFKGKNVWLQLDGINYRAEVWVNGNLLSTINGMFIQDYINVTDFVKIGKNNALAVKVYPVDVPGSTKPKSWGAAGEFHNGGNGNIGLNTTMLMTVGWDFTFMDGIRDRNTGIWKNISIYATGKVALRHPFIKSELRKPDYDQARETVSVEVINPSTSNSGINCKVKGEIVGENISFEKSFRVIRGEQKLVTFSPDEFPQLVMNSPRLWWPVNKGPQNLYDLKLTVSVDGVVCDSVKTRFGIREITSDTKTPDKSRVFYVNGKRLFIRGTNWIPEAMLRHSDERTYAELRYTRQSGVNLLRMWGGGIAESDYFFQLCDELGLLVWQEFWMTGDTRHPHDKALYMSNVESTVKRIRNHPSLAYYVASNESTEMTGTPELLNQLDGTRGYQMQSECAGVHDGSPYKQVNPMHHYENTASPRGSRVDGFNPEYGAPTLPTVEILREMMDEKDLWPINKEVWDYLDGNGFHLMTTMYTDLVNHYGKSS
;
A
#
# COMPACT_ATOMS: atom_id res chain seq x y z
N MET A 1 13.50 -36.99 -27.85
CA MET A 1 12.08 -36.57 -27.85
C MET A 1 11.35 -36.97 -26.57
N HIS A 2 11.45 -38.22 -26.08
CA HIS A 2 10.66 -38.66 -24.89
C HIS A 2 11.02 -37.96 -23.57
N ASN A 3 12.27 -37.58 -23.35
CA ASN A 3 12.72 -36.85 -22.15
C ASN A 3 12.37 -35.35 -22.19
N PHE A 4 12.32 -34.75 -23.38
CA PHE A 4 11.95 -33.36 -23.57
C PHE A 4 10.46 -33.12 -23.26
N VAL A 5 9.60 -34.07 -23.67
CA VAL A 5 8.15 -34.00 -23.39
C VAL A 5 7.87 -34.20 -21.90
N LYS A 6 8.61 -35.08 -21.19
CA LYS A 6 8.47 -35.26 -19.74
C LYS A 6 8.90 -34.00 -18.95
N THR A 7 9.98 -33.35 -19.37
CA THR A 7 10.45 -32.12 -18.73
C THR A 7 9.47 -30.95 -18.97
N LEU A 8 8.94 -30.84 -20.19
CA LEU A 8 7.93 -29.82 -20.52
C LEU A 8 6.64 -30.05 -19.73
N PHE A 9 6.20 -31.30 -19.57
CA PHE A 9 5.00 -31.64 -18.79
C PHE A 9 5.20 -31.38 -17.28
N SER A 10 6.40 -31.62 -16.75
CA SER A 10 6.72 -31.31 -15.34
C SER A 10 6.82 -29.81 -15.08
N VAL A 11 7.34 -29.03 -16.01
CA VAL A 11 7.39 -27.56 -15.91
C VAL A 11 5.99 -26.94 -16.03
N LEU A 12 5.15 -27.44 -16.97
CA LEU A 12 3.75 -27.01 -17.06
C LEU A 12 2.94 -27.39 -15.81
N LEU A 13 3.17 -28.60 -15.25
CA LEU A 13 2.48 -29.03 -14.02
C LEU A 13 2.91 -28.19 -12.81
N LEU A 14 4.19 -27.83 -12.72
CA LEU A 14 4.72 -26.94 -11.67
C LEU A 14 4.20 -25.51 -11.82
N LEU A 15 4.08 -25.00 -13.05
CA LEU A 15 3.45 -23.71 -13.34
C LEU A 15 1.95 -23.73 -13.01
N PHE A 16 1.24 -24.80 -13.39
CA PHE A 16 -0.19 -24.95 -13.08
C PHE A 16 -0.44 -25.10 -11.57
N CYS A 17 0.42 -25.85 -10.85
CA CYS A 17 0.35 -25.93 -9.39
C CYS A 17 0.70 -24.61 -8.70
N SER A 18 1.61 -23.80 -9.25
CA SER A 18 1.95 -22.50 -8.67
C SER A 18 0.84 -21.46 -8.91
N VAL A 19 0.18 -21.47 -10.06
CA VAL A 19 -0.98 -20.62 -10.36
C VAL A 19 -2.19 -21.03 -9.51
N LEU A 20 -2.46 -22.33 -9.36
CA LEU A 20 -3.53 -22.84 -8.48
C LEU A 20 -3.28 -22.52 -7.00
N THR A 21 -2.02 -22.57 -6.53
CA THR A 21 -1.68 -22.20 -5.16
C THR A 21 -1.75 -20.69 -4.91
N ALA A 22 -1.40 -19.86 -5.89
CA ALA A 22 -1.59 -18.42 -5.82
C ALA A 22 -3.09 -18.05 -5.80
N GLN A 23 -3.86 -18.63 -6.71
CA GLN A 23 -5.32 -18.38 -6.81
C GLN A 23 -6.09 -18.90 -5.58
N ASN A 24 -5.70 -20.04 -4.99
CA ASN A 24 -6.26 -20.53 -3.73
C ASN A 24 -5.87 -19.63 -2.55
N ARG A 25 -4.66 -19.04 -2.52
CA ARG A 25 -4.23 -18.09 -1.49
C ARG A 25 -4.93 -16.74 -1.61
N MET A 26 -5.24 -16.27 -2.81
CA MET A 26 -6.06 -15.07 -3.05
C MET A 26 -7.47 -15.24 -2.48
N ASN A 27 -8.08 -16.40 -2.65
CA ASN A 27 -9.39 -16.71 -2.09
C ASN A 27 -9.37 -16.86 -0.55
N ASP A 28 -8.24 -17.26 0.04
CA ASP A 28 -8.06 -17.30 1.50
C ASP A 28 -7.85 -15.92 2.14
N ALA A 29 -7.40 -14.93 1.37
CA ALA A 29 -7.17 -13.56 1.85
C ALA A 29 -8.46 -12.72 1.93
N ARG A 30 -9.47 -13.04 1.12
CA ARG A 30 -10.74 -12.32 1.08
C ARG A 30 -11.75 -12.95 2.05
N ASP A 31 -12.35 -12.10 2.91
CA ASP A 31 -13.44 -12.53 3.79
C ASP A 31 -14.65 -12.98 2.94
N PRO A 32 -15.06 -14.26 3.00
CA PRO A 32 -16.17 -14.79 2.22
C PRO A 32 -17.54 -14.20 2.62
N ASN A 33 -17.63 -13.50 3.74
CA ASN A 33 -18.83 -12.84 4.21
C ASN A 33 -19.00 -11.43 3.64
N ARG A 34 -18.04 -10.98 2.80
CA ARG A 34 -18.05 -9.67 2.14
C ARG A 34 -18.43 -9.81 0.67
N ILE A 35 -19.15 -8.83 0.18
CA ILE A 35 -19.38 -8.63 -1.25
C ILE A 35 -18.34 -7.63 -1.72
N TRP A 36 -17.40 -8.09 -2.53
CA TRP A 36 -16.38 -7.25 -3.11
C TRP A 36 -16.90 -6.57 -4.36
N LEU A 37 -16.76 -5.25 -4.43
CA LEU A 37 -17.19 -4.42 -5.55
C LEU A 37 -15.97 -4.01 -6.37
N ASP A 38 -15.21 -4.97 -6.82
CA ASP A 38 -14.08 -4.75 -7.73
C ASP A 38 -14.51 -4.99 -9.19
N SER A 39 -13.69 -4.50 -10.10
CA SER A 39 -13.86 -4.72 -11.53
C SER A 39 -13.08 -5.95 -12.01
N GLU A 40 -12.78 -6.91 -11.14
CA GLU A 40 -12.23 -8.15 -11.63
C GLU A 40 -13.09 -8.61 -12.81
N VAL A 41 -12.44 -8.68 -13.96
CA VAL A 41 -13.05 -9.15 -15.19
C VAL A 41 -13.56 -10.55 -14.90
N THR A 42 -14.84 -10.67 -14.57
CA THR A 42 -15.46 -11.97 -14.57
C THR A 42 -15.21 -12.54 -15.96
N HIS A 43 -14.93 -13.82 -16.08
CA HIS A 43 -14.62 -14.52 -17.33
C HIS A 43 -15.68 -14.33 -18.45
N HIS A 44 -16.66 -13.48 -18.24
CA HIS A 44 -17.77 -13.16 -19.14
C HIS A 44 -17.79 -11.73 -19.69
N GLY A 45 -16.79 -10.88 -19.37
CA GLY A 45 -16.66 -9.55 -20.00
C GLY A 45 -17.63 -8.47 -19.49
N ASP A 46 -18.41 -8.75 -18.45
CA ASP A 46 -19.30 -7.75 -17.84
C ASP A 46 -18.55 -6.94 -16.79
N TYR A 47 -18.30 -5.68 -17.13
CA TYR A 47 -17.69 -4.73 -16.20
C TYR A 47 -18.70 -4.28 -15.19
N GLN A 48 -18.44 -4.50 -13.91
CA GLN A 48 -19.27 -4.01 -12.81
C GLN A 48 -19.22 -2.49 -12.68
N TRP A 49 -18.09 -1.86 -13.02
CA TRP A 49 -17.88 -0.43 -12.87
C TRP A 49 -17.90 0.31 -14.19
N LYS A 50 -18.55 1.47 -14.18
CA LYS A 50 -18.56 2.43 -15.28
C LYS A 50 -18.13 3.79 -14.78
N MET A 51 -17.52 4.60 -15.67
CA MET A 51 -17.12 5.96 -15.35
C MET A 51 -17.52 6.95 -16.44
N MET A 52 -17.73 8.20 -16.04
CA MET A 52 -18.00 9.33 -16.93
C MET A 52 -17.37 10.59 -16.35
N LYS A 53 -16.83 11.44 -17.23
CA LYS A 53 -16.28 12.73 -16.85
C LYS A 53 -17.36 13.58 -16.19
N ALA A 54 -17.08 14.14 -15.01
CA ALA A 54 -18.10 14.87 -14.26
C ALA A 54 -18.62 16.12 -15.00
N GLY A 55 -17.77 16.78 -15.78
CA GLY A 55 -18.18 17.94 -16.59
C GLY A 55 -19.13 17.62 -17.76
N ASP A 56 -19.25 16.35 -18.14
CA ASP A 56 -20.12 15.91 -19.23
C ASP A 56 -21.53 15.49 -18.72
N ILE A 57 -21.77 15.60 -17.40
CA ILE A 57 -23.02 15.25 -16.74
C ILE A 57 -23.58 16.46 -16.00
N THR A 58 -24.83 16.80 -16.26
CA THR A 58 -25.55 17.88 -15.56
C THR A 58 -26.41 17.37 -14.41
N ASP A 59 -26.70 16.06 -14.39
CA ASP A 59 -27.52 15.45 -13.33
C ASP A 59 -26.77 15.45 -11.99
N PRO A 60 -27.47 15.70 -10.87
CA PRO A 60 -26.87 15.66 -9.54
C PRO A 60 -26.66 14.23 -9.04
N GLY A 61 -25.84 14.08 -7.99
CA GLY A 61 -25.51 12.78 -7.42
C GLY A 61 -26.71 11.96 -6.94
N GLU A 62 -27.76 12.65 -6.46
CA GLU A 62 -29.03 12.05 -6.08
C GLU A 62 -29.66 11.23 -7.23
N LYS A 63 -29.54 11.71 -8.45
CA LYS A 63 -30.09 11.04 -9.63
C LYS A 63 -29.11 9.99 -10.17
N ILE A 64 -27.82 10.32 -10.24
CA ILE A 64 -26.77 9.43 -10.77
C ILE A 64 -26.68 8.12 -9.97
N SER A 65 -26.92 8.17 -8.66
CA SER A 65 -26.83 7.01 -7.77
C SER A 65 -28.13 6.21 -7.65
N LEU A 66 -29.09 6.37 -8.55
CA LEU A 66 -30.28 5.52 -8.62
C LEU A 66 -30.01 4.28 -9.49
N SER A 67 -30.65 3.14 -9.17
CA SER A 67 -30.43 1.85 -9.83
C SER A 67 -30.92 1.80 -11.30
N ASP A 68 -31.69 2.74 -11.74
CA ASP A 68 -32.23 2.84 -13.10
C ASP A 68 -31.60 3.99 -13.91
N TYR A 69 -30.51 4.59 -13.39
CA TYR A 69 -29.83 5.67 -14.10
C TYR A 69 -29.14 5.16 -15.38
N PRO A 70 -29.35 5.81 -16.54
CA PRO A 70 -28.81 5.36 -17.82
C PRO A 70 -27.26 5.53 -17.85
N THR A 71 -26.57 4.47 -18.25
CA THR A 71 -25.10 4.43 -18.32
C THR A 71 -24.58 3.87 -19.63
N GLU A 72 -25.37 3.87 -20.69
CA GLU A 72 -25.01 3.29 -21.99
C GLU A 72 -23.80 4.01 -22.62
N GLN A 73 -23.65 5.31 -22.34
CA GLN A 73 -22.55 6.13 -22.86
C GLN A 73 -21.33 6.17 -21.93
N TRP A 74 -21.41 5.53 -20.76
CA TRP A 74 -20.33 5.52 -19.80
C TRP A 74 -19.25 4.51 -20.21
N LEU A 75 -17.99 4.85 -19.95
CA LEU A 75 -16.88 3.95 -20.20
C LEU A 75 -16.78 2.88 -19.11
N PRO A 76 -16.38 1.65 -19.42
CA PRO A 76 -15.89 0.70 -18.43
C PRO A 76 -14.80 1.32 -17.55
N ALA A 77 -14.88 1.07 -16.23
CA ALA A 77 -13.89 1.56 -15.29
C ALA A 77 -13.15 0.42 -14.60
N ILE A 78 -11.86 0.59 -14.36
CA ILE A 78 -11.04 -0.31 -13.57
C ILE A 78 -11.13 0.13 -12.10
N VAL A 79 -11.56 -0.78 -11.21
CA VAL A 79 -11.62 -0.58 -9.76
C VAL A 79 -11.18 -1.89 -9.07
N PRO A 80 -10.09 -1.88 -8.28
CA PRO A 80 -9.21 -0.74 -7.99
C PRO A 80 -8.46 -0.23 -9.22
N GLY A 81 -8.31 1.10 -9.31
CA GLY A 81 -7.57 1.73 -10.39
C GLY A 81 -7.74 3.25 -10.44
N THR A 82 -7.14 3.86 -11.46
CA THR A 82 -7.18 5.31 -11.66
C THR A 82 -8.01 5.69 -12.88
N VAL A 83 -8.35 6.97 -13.00
CA VAL A 83 -9.00 7.53 -14.18
C VAL A 83 -8.15 7.28 -15.41
N LEU A 84 -6.83 7.56 -15.32
CA LEU A 84 -5.91 7.36 -16.44
C LEU A 84 -5.83 5.89 -16.85
N ASN A 85 -5.75 4.95 -15.90
CA ASN A 85 -5.75 3.51 -16.20
C ASN A 85 -6.99 3.10 -16.97
N SER A 86 -8.16 3.58 -16.54
CA SER A 86 -9.42 3.29 -17.22
C SER A 86 -9.49 3.92 -18.61
N LEU A 87 -8.96 5.13 -18.79
CA LEU A 87 -8.89 5.79 -20.10
C LEU A 87 -7.95 5.08 -21.07
N VAL A 88 -6.80 4.62 -20.60
CA VAL A 88 -5.86 3.80 -21.40
C VAL A 88 -6.51 2.47 -21.77
N TYR A 89 -7.13 1.79 -20.82
CA TYR A 89 -7.86 0.55 -21.07
C TYR A 89 -8.93 0.70 -22.18
N ASN A 90 -9.66 1.80 -22.15
CA ASN A 90 -10.66 2.13 -23.18
C ASN A 90 -10.07 2.74 -24.45
N GLN A 91 -8.75 2.69 -24.64
CA GLN A 91 -8.04 3.22 -25.83
C GLN A 91 -8.31 4.72 -26.12
N LYS A 92 -8.68 5.48 -25.06
CA LYS A 92 -8.83 6.94 -25.17
C LYS A 92 -7.48 7.64 -25.19
N TYR A 93 -6.47 7.03 -24.52
CA TYR A 93 -5.08 7.43 -24.50
C TYR A 93 -4.16 6.25 -24.78
N PRO A 94 -2.98 6.48 -25.36
CA PRO A 94 -2.00 5.42 -25.54
C PRO A 94 -1.37 5.00 -24.20
N GLU A 95 -0.67 3.85 -24.19
CA GLU A 95 0.05 3.35 -23.02
C GLU A 95 1.18 4.32 -22.61
N PRO A 96 1.15 4.89 -21.40
CA PRO A 96 2.15 5.87 -20.95
C PRO A 96 3.59 5.34 -20.92
N TYR A 97 3.77 4.05 -20.60
CA TYR A 97 5.09 3.43 -20.54
C TYR A 97 5.72 3.16 -21.92
N TYR A 98 4.97 3.35 -23.00
CA TYR A 98 5.46 3.02 -24.34
C TYR A 98 6.12 4.22 -25.02
N GLY A 99 7.40 4.13 -25.32
CA GLY A 99 8.20 5.11 -26.04
C GLY A 99 8.10 6.52 -25.43
N VAL A 100 7.66 7.45 -26.25
CA VAL A 100 7.48 8.86 -25.84
C VAL A 100 6.01 9.25 -25.61
N ASN A 101 5.11 8.28 -25.41
CA ASN A 101 3.68 8.53 -25.30
C ASN A 101 3.34 9.47 -24.13
N ASN A 102 4.05 9.34 -23.00
CA ASN A 102 3.86 10.22 -21.85
C ASN A 102 4.71 11.52 -21.92
N LYS A 103 5.44 11.78 -23.01
CA LYS A 103 6.18 13.02 -23.18
C LYS A 103 5.20 14.20 -23.29
N ILE A 104 5.42 15.26 -22.51
CA ILE A 104 4.47 16.38 -22.43
C ILE A 104 4.31 17.09 -23.77
N GLU A 105 5.39 17.21 -24.51
CA GLU A 105 5.42 17.83 -25.83
C GLU A 105 4.65 17.03 -26.89
N SER A 106 4.46 15.72 -26.68
CA SER A 106 3.67 14.87 -27.58
C SER A 106 2.19 15.26 -27.59
N LYS A 107 1.70 15.83 -26.47
CA LYS A 107 0.29 16.20 -26.26
C LYS A 107 -0.69 15.04 -26.42
N LEU A 108 -0.22 13.80 -26.35
CA LEU A 108 -1.05 12.61 -26.50
C LEU A 108 -1.94 12.39 -25.27
N ILE A 109 -1.41 12.69 -24.08
CA ILE A 109 -2.12 12.57 -22.81
C ILE A 109 -2.08 13.93 -22.10
N PRO A 110 -3.23 14.60 -21.92
CA PRO A 110 -3.28 15.91 -21.27
C PRO A 110 -2.80 15.85 -19.81
N ASP A 111 -1.96 16.81 -19.39
CA ASP A 111 -1.53 16.90 -17.99
C ASP A 111 -2.49 17.75 -17.16
N ILE A 112 -2.82 17.28 -15.98
CA ILE A 112 -3.75 17.94 -15.04
C ILE A 112 -3.32 19.39 -14.69
N SER A 113 -2.02 19.67 -14.65
CA SER A 113 -1.52 21.04 -14.40
C SER A 113 -1.78 22.01 -15.55
N GLN A 114 -2.06 21.49 -16.75
CA GLN A 114 -2.37 22.28 -17.95
C GLN A 114 -3.89 22.36 -18.21
N VAL A 115 -4.61 21.24 -18.02
CA VAL A 115 -6.05 21.15 -18.33
C VAL A 115 -6.95 21.40 -17.13
N GLY A 116 -6.39 21.48 -15.93
CA GLY A 116 -7.12 21.70 -14.69
C GLY A 116 -7.73 20.44 -14.10
N ARG A 117 -8.14 20.55 -12.83
CA ARG A 117 -8.66 19.42 -12.03
C ARG A 117 -9.97 18.85 -12.59
N ASP A 118 -10.85 19.71 -13.10
CA ASP A 118 -12.16 19.30 -13.64
C ASP A 118 -12.03 18.32 -14.80
N PHE A 119 -10.90 18.37 -15.52
CA PHE A 119 -10.64 17.45 -16.62
C PHE A 119 -10.54 15.99 -16.16
N TYR A 120 -9.97 15.74 -14.98
CA TYR A 120 -9.81 14.41 -14.37
C TYR A 120 -10.76 14.19 -13.19
N THR A 121 -11.80 15.02 -13.01
CA THR A 121 -12.90 14.77 -12.08
C THR A 121 -13.92 13.86 -12.75
N TYR A 122 -14.13 12.66 -12.18
CA TYR A 122 -14.95 11.62 -12.77
C TYR A 122 -15.97 11.06 -11.77
N TRP A 123 -17.13 10.68 -12.30
CA TRP A 123 -18.04 9.78 -11.65
C TRP A 123 -17.65 8.33 -11.94
N PHE A 124 -17.56 7.52 -10.90
CA PHE A 124 -17.51 6.07 -10.93
C PHE A 124 -18.84 5.54 -10.43
N ARG A 125 -19.41 4.54 -11.11
CA ARG A 125 -20.72 3.99 -10.75
C ARG A 125 -20.73 2.49 -10.93
N THR A 126 -21.35 1.80 -9.95
CA THR A 126 -21.66 0.37 -10.03
C THR A 126 -23.02 0.07 -9.45
N GLU A 127 -23.56 -1.08 -9.80
CA GLU A 127 -24.75 -1.64 -9.19
C GLU A 127 -24.41 -2.93 -8.45
N PHE A 128 -25.11 -3.18 -7.36
CA PHE A 128 -24.86 -4.33 -6.51
C PHE A 128 -26.14 -4.83 -5.85
N ALA A 129 -26.22 -6.14 -5.61
CA ALA A 129 -27.31 -6.75 -4.88
C ALA A 129 -26.93 -6.91 -3.40
N VAL A 130 -27.84 -6.53 -2.50
CA VAL A 130 -27.69 -6.82 -1.07
C VAL A 130 -28.48 -8.09 -0.75
N PRO A 131 -27.84 -9.17 -0.23
CA PRO A 131 -28.50 -10.46 0.00
C PRO A 131 -29.62 -10.38 1.05
N GLN A 132 -30.62 -11.25 0.92
CA GLN A 132 -31.71 -11.37 1.89
C GLN A 132 -31.20 -11.76 3.29
N SER A 133 -30.04 -12.41 3.41
CA SER A 133 -29.37 -12.74 4.67
C SER A 133 -28.91 -11.52 5.48
N PHE A 134 -28.89 -10.31 4.87
CA PHE A 134 -28.56 -9.05 5.55
C PHE A 134 -29.79 -8.39 6.21
N LYS A 135 -30.99 -8.92 6.00
CA LYS A 135 -32.22 -8.36 6.58
C LYS A 135 -32.14 -8.31 8.11
N GLY A 136 -32.40 -7.14 8.68
CA GLY A 136 -32.35 -6.89 10.14
C GLY A 136 -30.94 -6.74 10.73
N LYS A 137 -29.94 -6.61 9.88
CA LYS A 137 -28.54 -6.35 10.28
C LYS A 137 -28.13 -4.93 9.88
N ASN A 138 -27.06 -4.44 10.50
CA ASN A 138 -26.38 -3.24 10.00
C ASN A 138 -25.59 -3.60 8.76
N VAL A 139 -25.75 -2.83 7.69
CA VAL A 139 -25.01 -2.99 6.43
C VAL A 139 -23.96 -1.89 6.33
N TRP A 140 -22.74 -2.30 6.03
CA TRP A 140 -21.59 -1.43 5.96
C TRP A 140 -21.02 -1.41 4.54
N LEU A 141 -20.73 -0.23 4.05
CA LEU A 141 -19.91 0.01 2.86
C LEU A 141 -18.51 0.40 3.37
N GLN A 142 -17.49 -0.36 2.98
CA GLN A 142 -16.10 -0.08 3.30
C GLN A 142 -15.37 0.32 2.04
N LEU A 143 -14.65 1.45 2.10
CA LEU A 143 -13.77 1.96 1.06
C LEU A 143 -12.34 1.99 1.62
N ASP A 144 -11.40 1.28 1.00
CA ASP A 144 -10.05 1.12 1.52
C ASP A 144 -9.06 2.18 1.06
N GLY A 145 -9.43 2.99 0.06
CA GLY A 145 -8.63 4.13 -0.39
C GLY A 145 -9.12 4.73 -1.70
N ILE A 146 -9.26 6.04 -1.70
CA ILE A 146 -9.59 6.86 -2.88
C ILE A 146 -8.60 8.02 -2.96
N ASN A 147 -8.06 8.30 -4.13
CA ASN A 147 -7.18 9.44 -4.37
C ASN A 147 -7.88 10.46 -5.29
N TYR A 148 -8.26 11.66 -4.85
CA TYR A 148 -7.84 12.27 -3.60
C TYR A 148 -9.02 12.63 -2.70
N ARG A 149 -10.09 13.29 -3.26
CA ARG A 149 -11.35 13.58 -2.60
C ARG A 149 -12.48 12.82 -3.26
N ALA A 150 -13.49 12.46 -2.49
CA ALA A 150 -14.67 11.81 -3.05
C ALA A 150 -15.96 12.19 -2.34
N GLU A 151 -17.04 12.19 -3.11
CA GLU A 151 -18.42 12.15 -2.62
C GLU A 151 -18.96 10.73 -2.86
N VAL A 152 -19.49 10.10 -1.81
CA VAL A 152 -20.00 8.73 -1.86
C VAL A 152 -21.52 8.74 -1.74
N TRP A 153 -22.17 8.29 -2.80
CA TRP A 153 -23.64 8.32 -2.96
C TRP A 153 -24.20 6.90 -3.07
N VAL A 154 -25.25 6.59 -2.33
CA VAL A 154 -25.98 5.31 -2.42
C VAL A 154 -27.46 5.58 -2.54
N ASN A 155 -28.11 5.05 -3.59
CA ASN A 155 -29.56 5.12 -3.82
C ASN A 155 -30.14 6.54 -3.62
N GLY A 156 -29.49 7.56 -4.18
CA GLY A 156 -29.94 8.95 -4.12
C GLY A 156 -29.49 9.75 -2.90
N ASN A 157 -28.65 9.19 -2.02
CA ASN A 157 -28.23 9.85 -0.79
C ASN A 157 -26.71 10.02 -0.74
N LEU A 158 -26.25 11.25 -0.41
CA LEU A 158 -24.83 11.51 -0.08
C LEU A 158 -24.56 11.00 1.34
N LEU A 159 -23.65 10.03 1.47
CA LEU A 159 -23.39 9.37 2.75
C LEU A 159 -22.05 9.73 3.36
N SER A 160 -21.06 10.03 2.54
CA SER A 160 -19.72 10.40 3.03
C SER A 160 -19.00 11.30 2.05
N THR A 161 -18.04 12.06 2.60
CA THR A 161 -17.01 12.76 1.83
C THR A 161 -15.65 12.32 2.35
N ILE A 162 -14.82 11.79 1.45
CA ILE A 162 -13.49 11.27 1.77
C ILE A 162 -12.45 12.30 1.34
N ASN A 163 -11.40 12.46 2.14
CA ASN A 163 -10.26 13.31 1.84
C ASN A 163 -8.95 12.60 2.18
N GLY A 164 -7.95 12.73 1.29
CA GLY A 164 -6.64 12.10 1.44
C GLY A 164 -6.62 10.66 0.94
N MET A 165 -5.46 10.24 0.43
CA MET A 165 -5.33 8.99 -0.32
C MET A 165 -5.45 7.73 0.53
N PHE A 166 -5.13 7.80 1.84
CA PHE A 166 -4.85 6.63 2.67
C PHE A 166 -5.90 6.35 3.76
N ILE A 167 -7.07 6.95 3.64
CA ILE A 167 -8.19 6.73 4.57
C ILE A 167 -8.94 5.46 4.19
N GLN A 168 -9.18 4.60 5.20
CA GLN A 168 -10.23 3.58 5.14
C GLN A 168 -11.50 4.18 5.74
N ASP A 169 -12.60 4.18 5.00
CA ASP A 169 -13.89 4.66 5.45
C ASP A 169 -14.90 3.52 5.62
N TYR A 170 -15.70 3.57 6.68
CA TYR A 170 -16.68 2.56 7.07
C TYR A 170 -18.06 3.22 7.21
N ILE A 171 -18.82 3.24 6.14
CA ILE A 171 -20.11 3.94 6.07
C ILE A 171 -21.23 2.99 6.43
N ASN A 172 -22.04 3.34 7.43
CA ASN A 172 -23.29 2.60 7.71
C ASN A 172 -24.33 2.96 6.66
N VAL A 173 -24.67 2.01 5.80
CA VAL A 173 -25.63 2.17 4.70
C VAL A 173 -26.97 1.48 4.95
N THR A 174 -27.23 1.03 6.18
CA THR A 174 -28.39 0.21 6.57
C THR A 174 -29.70 0.79 6.09
N ASP A 175 -29.93 2.09 6.35
CA ASP A 175 -31.19 2.77 6.04
C ASP A 175 -31.30 3.18 4.56
N PHE A 176 -30.23 3.02 3.81
CA PHE A 176 -30.10 3.50 2.43
C PHE A 176 -30.10 2.38 1.38
N VAL A 177 -29.88 1.13 1.80
CA VAL A 177 -29.86 -0.03 0.90
C VAL A 177 -31.17 -0.78 0.90
N LYS A 178 -31.54 -1.31 -0.25
CA LYS A 178 -32.73 -2.14 -0.48
C LYS A 178 -32.33 -3.62 -0.40
N ILE A 179 -32.71 -4.28 0.70
CA ILE A 179 -32.39 -5.71 0.92
C ILE A 179 -33.10 -6.60 -0.09
N GLY A 180 -32.38 -7.55 -0.68
CA GLY A 180 -32.89 -8.46 -1.70
C GLY A 180 -33.16 -7.81 -3.05
N LYS A 181 -32.68 -6.61 -3.27
CA LYS A 181 -32.85 -5.84 -4.51
C LYS A 181 -31.52 -5.29 -4.99
N ASN A 182 -31.52 -4.79 -6.22
CA ASN A 182 -30.42 -4.04 -6.77
C ASN A 182 -30.34 -2.65 -6.15
N ASN A 183 -29.12 -2.19 -5.92
CA ASN A 183 -28.74 -0.89 -5.36
C ASN A 183 -27.70 -0.26 -6.28
N ALA A 184 -27.53 1.04 -6.22
CA ALA A 184 -26.50 1.74 -6.95
C ALA A 184 -25.57 2.52 -6.00
N LEU A 185 -24.28 2.41 -6.27
CA LEU A 185 -23.21 3.20 -5.68
C LEU A 185 -22.64 4.12 -6.76
N ALA A 186 -22.61 5.42 -6.48
CA ALA A 186 -21.91 6.39 -7.31
C ALA A 186 -20.88 7.14 -6.46
N VAL A 187 -19.67 7.26 -6.98
CA VAL A 187 -18.56 7.93 -6.32
C VAL A 187 -18.02 9.00 -7.25
N LYS A 188 -18.13 10.26 -6.85
CA LYS A 188 -17.50 11.36 -7.58
C LYS A 188 -16.10 11.57 -7.04
N VAL A 189 -15.11 11.32 -7.87
CA VAL A 189 -13.69 11.41 -7.48
C VAL A 189 -13.09 12.68 -8.05
N TYR A 190 -12.46 13.43 -7.17
CA TYR A 190 -11.74 14.66 -7.48
C TYR A 190 -10.23 14.45 -7.34
N PRO A 191 -9.42 14.96 -8.26
CA PRO A 191 -7.96 14.94 -8.14
C PRO A 191 -7.44 15.68 -6.91
N VAL A 192 -6.14 15.50 -6.65
CA VAL A 192 -5.40 16.27 -5.64
C VAL A 192 -5.68 17.77 -5.75
N ASP A 193 -5.73 18.47 -4.61
CA ASP A 193 -6.05 19.91 -4.58
C ASP A 193 -4.98 20.76 -5.26
N VAL A 194 -3.73 20.34 -5.14
CA VAL A 194 -2.57 21.01 -5.74
C VAL A 194 -1.78 19.99 -6.58
N PRO A 195 -2.03 19.89 -7.88
CA PRO A 195 -1.46 18.82 -8.72
C PRO A 195 0.02 19.01 -9.07
N GLY A 196 0.66 20.09 -8.66
CA GLY A 196 2.03 20.41 -9.03
C GLY A 196 2.15 20.99 -10.45
N SER A 197 3.32 20.91 -11.04
CA SER A 197 3.65 21.48 -12.34
C SER A 197 4.43 20.47 -13.18
N THR A 198 4.33 20.60 -14.50
CA THR A 198 5.17 19.85 -15.46
C THR A 198 6.53 20.52 -15.72
N LYS A 199 6.80 21.68 -15.13
CA LYS A 199 8.08 22.36 -15.32
C LYS A 199 9.18 21.65 -14.56
N PRO A 200 10.29 21.26 -15.22
CA PRO A 200 11.43 20.69 -14.55
C PRO A 200 12.02 21.68 -13.54
N LYS A 201 12.56 21.14 -12.45
CA LYS A 201 13.45 21.92 -11.58
C LYS A 201 14.77 22.18 -12.29
N SER A 202 15.41 23.27 -11.92
CA SER A 202 16.71 23.66 -12.48
C SER A 202 17.87 22.78 -12.01
N TRP A 203 17.67 21.85 -11.09
CA TRP A 203 18.68 20.94 -10.60
C TRP A 203 18.14 19.50 -10.52
N GLY A 204 18.82 18.61 -11.19
CA GLY A 204 18.66 17.16 -11.04
C GLY A 204 17.25 16.61 -11.24
N ALA A 205 17.20 15.33 -11.30
CA ALA A 205 16.03 14.52 -11.52
C ALA A 205 14.97 14.61 -10.44
N ALA A 206 15.38 14.85 -9.21
CA ALA A 206 14.48 14.88 -8.08
C ALA A 206 13.31 15.83 -8.29
N GLY A 207 13.53 16.92 -9.03
CA GLY A 207 12.49 17.86 -9.38
C GLY A 207 11.44 17.34 -10.33
N GLU A 208 11.83 16.50 -11.26
CA GLU A 208 10.96 15.92 -12.27
C GLU A 208 10.11 14.81 -11.69
N PHE A 209 10.75 13.84 -11.07
CA PHE A 209 10.09 12.62 -10.65
C PHE A 209 9.20 12.77 -9.41
N HIS A 210 9.30 13.90 -8.68
CA HIS A 210 8.43 14.16 -7.55
C HIS A 210 7.15 14.91 -7.91
N ASN A 211 6.72 15.02 -9.13
CA ASN A 211 5.46 15.64 -9.47
C ASN A 211 5.48 16.65 -10.62
N GLY A 212 6.34 16.47 -11.55
CA GLY A 212 6.49 17.42 -12.64
C GLY A 212 7.15 18.74 -12.22
N GLY A 213 8.04 18.72 -11.23
CA GLY A 213 9.11 19.71 -11.14
C GLY A 213 8.99 20.84 -10.13
N ASN A 214 7.92 21.02 -9.35
CA ASN A 214 7.80 22.12 -8.40
C ASN A 214 7.60 21.74 -6.93
N GLY A 215 7.49 20.47 -6.61
CA GLY A 215 7.32 19.96 -5.26
C GLY A 215 5.94 20.23 -4.61
N ASN A 216 5.03 20.90 -5.29
CA ASN A 216 3.77 21.34 -4.70
C ASN A 216 2.78 20.19 -4.44
N ILE A 217 2.93 19.02 -5.06
CA ILE A 217 2.10 17.87 -4.73
C ILE A 217 2.19 17.49 -3.25
N GLY A 218 3.33 17.73 -2.62
CA GLY A 218 3.53 17.50 -1.19
C GLY A 218 2.65 18.34 -0.27
N LEU A 219 1.95 19.37 -0.79
CA LEU A 219 0.92 20.09 -0.03
C LEU A 219 -0.31 19.21 0.23
N ASN A 220 -0.48 18.11 -0.49
CA ASN A 220 -1.56 17.14 -0.29
C ASN A 220 -1.06 15.93 0.51
N THR A 221 -1.99 15.15 1.05
CA THR A 221 -1.70 13.84 1.65
C THR A 221 -1.96 12.75 0.60
N THR A 222 -0.98 12.46 -0.22
CA THR A 222 -1.07 11.56 -1.38
C THR A 222 0.28 10.90 -1.67
N MET A 223 0.32 9.95 -2.59
CA MET A 223 1.56 9.46 -3.17
C MET A 223 2.28 10.62 -3.87
N LEU A 224 3.53 10.84 -3.51
CA LEU A 224 4.33 11.95 -4.03
C LEU A 224 5.05 11.58 -5.33
N MET A 225 5.36 10.31 -5.51
CA MET A 225 5.96 9.80 -6.73
C MET A 225 4.97 9.89 -7.89
N THR A 226 5.36 10.57 -8.94
CA THR A 226 4.57 10.68 -10.19
C THR A 226 5.27 10.10 -11.39
N VAL A 227 6.54 9.74 -11.28
CA VAL A 227 7.33 9.06 -12.30
C VAL A 227 8.08 7.90 -11.67
N GLY A 228 8.51 6.91 -12.46
CA GLY A 228 9.35 5.81 -11.97
C GLY A 228 10.78 6.26 -11.68
N TRP A 229 11.50 5.43 -10.94
CA TRP A 229 12.89 5.71 -10.56
C TRP A 229 13.92 5.18 -11.56
N ASP A 230 13.57 4.12 -12.25
CA ASP A 230 14.46 3.45 -13.20
C ASP A 230 14.18 3.91 -14.64
N PHE A 231 14.46 3.06 -15.61
CA PHE A 231 14.24 3.31 -17.02
C PHE A 231 12.74 3.34 -17.34
N THR A 232 12.15 4.53 -17.31
CA THR A 232 10.72 4.80 -17.49
C THR A 232 10.50 6.22 -17.98
N PHE A 233 9.26 6.67 -18.11
CA PHE A 233 8.96 8.05 -18.52
C PHE A 233 9.40 9.09 -17.47
N MET A 234 9.95 10.21 -17.92
CA MET A 234 10.41 11.28 -17.04
C MET A 234 9.37 12.35 -16.69
N ASP A 235 8.29 12.42 -17.42
CA ASP A 235 7.18 13.33 -17.15
C ASP A 235 6.18 12.70 -16.16
N GLY A 236 5.53 13.53 -15.35
CA GLY A 236 4.61 13.08 -14.31
C GLY A 236 3.38 12.33 -14.85
N ILE A 237 2.82 11.45 -14.02
CA ILE A 237 1.55 10.78 -14.29
C ILE A 237 0.44 11.82 -14.41
N ARG A 238 -0.24 11.83 -15.54
CA ARG A 238 -1.08 12.92 -16.01
C ARG A 238 -2.25 13.28 -15.12
N ASP A 239 -2.88 12.30 -14.49
CA ASP A 239 -4.01 12.47 -13.56
C ASP A 239 -3.61 12.48 -12.07
N ARG A 240 -2.31 12.40 -11.76
CA ARG A 240 -1.78 12.23 -10.40
C ARG A 240 -2.43 11.08 -9.64
N ASN A 241 -2.66 9.97 -10.34
CA ASN A 241 -3.29 8.76 -9.79
C ASN A 241 -4.68 8.99 -9.20
N THR A 242 -5.47 9.88 -9.79
CA THR A 242 -6.86 10.12 -9.38
C THR A 242 -7.70 8.88 -9.60
N GLY A 243 -8.38 8.37 -8.55
CA GLY A 243 -9.24 7.19 -8.72
C GLY A 243 -9.57 6.47 -7.42
N ILE A 244 -10.28 5.36 -7.57
CA ILE A 244 -10.56 4.39 -6.50
C ILE A 244 -9.46 3.34 -6.55
N TRP A 245 -8.36 3.58 -5.84
CA TRP A 245 -7.13 2.80 -6.00
C TRP A 245 -7.01 1.59 -5.08
N LYS A 246 -7.95 1.42 -4.14
CA LYS A 246 -8.09 0.24 -3.28
C LYS A 246 -9.50 -0.34 -3.34
N ASN A 247 -9.69 -1.47 -2.67
CA ASN A 247 -10.93 -2.23 -2.72
C ASN A 247 -12.10 -1.50 -2.10
N ILE A 248 -13.29 -1.84 -2.58
CA ILE A 248 -14.58 -1.49 -1.97
C ILE A 248 -15.31 -2.80 -1.65
N SER A 249 -15.92 -2.86 -0.46
CA SER A 249 -16.70 -4.03 -0.07
C SER A 249 -17.95 -3.65 0.72
N ILE A 250 -18.94 -4.56 0.69
CA ILE A 250 -20.16 -4.49 1.48
C ILE A 250 -20.26 -5.73 2.36
N TYR A 251 -20.61 -5.53 3.62
CA TYR A 251 -20.81 -6.61 4.57
C TYR A 251 -21.85 -6.25 5.62
N ALA A 252 -22.26 -7.22 6.42
CA ALA A 252 -23.28 -7.02 7.44
C ALA A 252 -22.82 -7.46 8.82
N THR A 253 -23.21 -6.69 9.84
CA THR A 253 -23.05 -7.03 11.24
C THR A 253 -24.40 -7.06 11.96
N GLY A 254 -24.46 -7.65 13.14
CA GLY A 254 -25.61 -7.52 14.02
C GLY A 254 -25.71 -6.10 14.62
N LYS A 255 -26.19 -6.01 15.87
CA LYS A 255 -26.42 -4.72 16.55
C LYS A 255 -25.16 -3.87 16.77
N VAL A 256 -23.98 -4.51 16.79
CA VAL A 256 -22.66 -3.88 16.99
C VAL A 256 -21.65 -4.43 16.00
N ALA A 257 -20.58 -3.68 15.74
CA ALA A 257 -19.49 -4.06 14.87
C ALA A 257 -18.14 -4.04 15.60
N LEU A 258 -17.19 -4.84 15.13
CA LEU A 258 -15.78 -4.84 15.55
C LEU A 258 -14.90 -4.11 14.53
N ARG A 259 -13.93 -3.32 15.01
CA ARG A 259 -12.97 -2.62 14.16
C ARG A 259 -11.57 -2.69 14.77
N HIS A 260 -10.58 -2.65 13.90
CA HIS A 260 -9.18 -2.44 14.22
C HIS A 260 -8.65 -3.31 15.36
N PRO A 261 -8.82 -4.67 15.30
CA PRO A 261 -8.22 -5.56 16.29
C PRO A 261 -6.71 -5.29 16.35
N PHE A 262 -6.17 -5.32 17.57
CA PHE A 262 -4.73 -5.14 17.76
C PHE A 262 -4.23 -6.09 18.84
N ILE A 263 -3.08 -6.71 18.59
CA ILE A 263 -2.40 -7.55 19.57
C ILE A 263 -0.96 -7.07 19.74
N LYS A 264 -0.59 -6.82 20.99
CA LYS A 264 0.73 -6.37 21.41
C LYS A 264 1.38 -7.47 22.23
N SER A 265 2.57 -7.91 21.79
CA SER A 265 3.39 -8.91 22.47
C SER A 265 4.53 -8.24 23.24
N GLU A 266 4.68 -8.57 24.52
CA GLU A 266 5.81 -8.18 25.34
C GLU A 266 6.58 -9.44 25.76
N LEU A 267 7.82 -9.57 25.31
CA LEU A 267 8.66 -10.75 25.56
C LEU A 267 9.51 -10.57 26.81
N ARG A 268 9.58 -11.63 27.64
CA ARG A 268 10.46 -11.65 28.81
C ARG A 268 11.92 -11.76 28.39
N LYS A 269 12.74 -10.83 28.85
CA LYS A 269 14.18 -10.81 28.60
C LYS A 269 14.96 -11.45 29.75
N PRO A 270 16.13 -12.02 29.50
CA PRO A 270 16.82 -12.15 28.20
C PRO A 270 16.43 -13.41 27.43
N ASP A 271 15.61 -14.31 27.98
CA ASP A 271 15.43 -15.68 27.50
C ASP A 271 14.39 -15.78 26.36
N TYR A 272 13.48 -14.80 26.23
CA TYR A 272 12.41 -14.77 25.22
C TYR A 272 11.49 -16.00 25.25
N ASP A 273 11.39 -16.65 26.41
CA ASP A 273 10.65 -17.89 26.66
C ASP A 273 9.24 -17.66 27.19
N GLN A 274 8.85 -16.40 27.38
CA GLN A 274 7.50 -16.02 27.79
C GLN A 274 7.06 -14.76 27.04
N ALA A 275 5.83 -14.76 26.53
CA ALA A 275 5.17 -13.61 25.94
C ALA A 275 3.93 -13.21 26.75
N ARG A 276 3.75 -11.92 26.95
CA ARG A 276 2.58 -11.29 27.56
C ARG A 276 1.79 -10.58 26.48
N GLU A 277 0.61 -11.09 26.14
CA GLU A 277 -0.20 -10.58 25.04
C GLU A 277 -1.25 -9.60 25.57
N THR A 278 -1.30 -8.39 25.00
CA THR A 278 -2.40 -7.45 25.22
C THR A 278 -3.22 -7.35 23.96
N VAL A 279 -4.50 -7.67 24.05
CA VAL A 279 -5.43 -7.61 22.91
C VAL A 279 -6.37 -6.44 23.07
N SER A 280 -6.59 -5.67 22.01
CA SER A 280 -7.60 -4.61 22.00
C SER A 280 -8.41 -4.62 20.70
N VAL A 281 -9.65 -4.11 20.80
CA VAL A 281 -10.55 -3.99 19.66
C VAL A 281 -11.54 -2.85 19.91
N GLU A 282 -11.90 -2.15 18.85
CA GLU A 282 -12.95 -1.13 18.89
C GLU A 282 -14.32 -1.80 18.67
N VAL A 283 -15.26 -1.54 19.56
CA VAL A 283 -16.66 -1.99 19.45
C VAL A 283 -17.53 -0.78 19.13
N ILE A 284 -18.25 -0.85 18.02
CA ILE A 284 -19.05 0.25 17.50
C ILE A 284 -20.53 -0.07 17.67
N ASN A 285 -21.27 0.82 18.35
CA ASN A 285 -22.73 0.80 18.37
C ASN A 285 -23.29 1.86 17.41
N PRO A 286 -23.69 1.49 16.19
CA PRO A 286 -24.20 2.44 15.22
C PRO A 286 -25.64 2.89 15.48
N SER A 287 -26.29 2.37 16.52
CA SER A 287 -27.70 2.63 16.81
C SER A 287 -27.97 4.11 17.01
N THR A 288 -29.10 4.57 16.53
CA THR A 288 -29.66 5.90 16.77
C THR A 288 -30.53 5.97 18.02
N SER A 289 -30.85 4.83 18.68
CA SER A 289 -31.60 4.78 19.92
C SER A 289 -30.80 5.29 21.12
N ASN A 290 -31.46 5.79 22.16
CA ASN A 290 -30.81 6.31 23.38
C ASN A 290 -30.38 5.22 24.37
N SER A 291 -30.74 3.95 24.14
CA SER A 291 -30.39 2.83 25.02
C SER A 291 -29.00 2.29 24.67
N GLY A 292 -28.14 2.16 25.68
CA GLY A 292 -26.91 1.41 25.51
C GLY A 292 -27.19 -0.08 25.35
N ILE A 293 -26.25 -0.80 24.72
CA ILE A 293 -26.31 -2.24 24.44
C ILE A 293 -25.30 -2.96 25.35
N ASN A 294 -25.73 -4.01 26.04
CA ASN A 294 -24.79 -4.89 26.75
C ASN A 294 -24.19 -5.86 25.76
N CYS A 295 -22.87 -5.83 25.67
CA CYS A 295 -22.09 -6.64 24.73
C CYS A 295 -21.17 -7.58 25.50
N LYS A 296 -20.83 -8.70 24.87
CA LYS A 296 -19.75 -9.58 25.30
C LYS A 296 -18.79 -9.75 24.12
N VAL A 297 -17.51 -9.42 24.30
CA VAL A 297 -16.45 -9.78 23.36
C VAL A 297 -15.75 -11.03 23.89
N LYS A 298 -15.62 -12.03 23.04
CA LYS A 298 -14.81 -13.23 23.24
C LYS A 298 -13.64 -13.21 22.26
N GLY A 299 -12.43 -13.46 22.79
CA GLY A 299 -11.22 -13.67 22.02
C GLY A 299 -10.72 -15.10 22.12
N GLU A 300 -10.08 -15.56 21.05
CA GLU A 300 -9.45 -16.88 20.96
C GLU A 300 -8.18 -16.78 20.12
N ILE A 301 -7.04 -17.25 20.66
CA ILE A 301 -5.85 -17.53 19.86
C ILE A 301 -6.02 -18.95 19.33
N VAL A 302 -6.31 -19.06 18.06
CA VAL A 302 -6.76 -20.31 17.42
C VAL A 302 -5.67 -21.38 17.50
N GLY A 303 -6.01 -22.55 18.00
CA GLY A 303 -5.08 -23.68 18.14
C GLY A 303 -4.18 -23.66 19.37
N GLU A 304 -4.24 -22.60 20.21
CA GLU A 304 -3.37 -22.47 21.41
C GLU A 304 -4.10 -22.71 22.74
N ASN A 305 -5.36 -23.13 22.70
CA ASN A 305 -6.22 -23.30 23.91
C ASN A 305 -6.30 -22.02 24.77
N ILE A 306 -6.14 -20.85 24.18
CA ILE A 306 -6.22 -19.56 24.85
C ILE A 306 -7.53 -18.89 24.45
N SER A 307 -8.39 -18.65 25.43
CA SER A 307 -9.62 -17.87 25.23
C SER A 307 -9.88 -16.95 26.42
N PHE A 308 -10.48 -15.79 26.11
CA PHE A 308 -10.81 -14.77 27.10
C PHE A 308 -12.10 -14.07 26.70
N GLU A 309 -12.82 -13.52 27.65
CA GLU A 309 -14.07 -12.80 27.38
C GLU A 309 -14.33 -11.68 28.38
N LYS A 310 -14.99 -10.64 27.92
CA LYS A 310 -15.36 -9.49 28.74
C LYS A 310 -16.74 -8.98 28.36
N SER A 311 -17.57 -8.70 29.38
CA SER A 311 -18.86 -8.06 29.17
C SER A 311 -18.80 -6.58 29.55
N PHE A 312 -19.47 -5.76 28.79
CA PHE A 312 -19.49 -4.30 28.99
C PHE A 312 -20.71 -3.70 28.28
N ARG A 313 -20.96 -2.42 28.56
CA ARG A 313 -22.02 -1.66 27.91
C ARG A 313 -21.42 -0.66 26.92
N VAL A 314 -22.04 -0.53 25.74
CA VAL A 314 -21.71 0.44 24.69
C VAL A 314 -22.93 1.34 24.48
N ILE A 315 -22.77 2.64 24.63
CA ILE A 315 -23.88 3.59 24.44
C ILE A 315 -24.09 3.91 22.95
N ARG A 316 -25.17 4.59 22.65
CA ARG A 316 -25.51 5.04 21.29
C ARG A 316 -24.37 5.83 20.65
N GLY A 317 -24.02 5.46 19.42
CA GLY A 317 -22.99 6.13 18.62
C GLY A 317 -21.57 6.01 19.18
N GLU A 318 -21.38 5.24 20.27
CA GLU A 318 -20.06 5.05 20.89
C GLU A 318 -19.21 4.08 20.06
N GLN A 319 -17.96 4.48 19.90
CA GLN A 319 -16.85 3.61 19.50
C GLN A 319 -15.99 3.36 20.74
N LYS A 320 -16.13 2.19 21.34
CA LYS A 320 -15.50 1.84 22.60
C LYS A 320 -14.28 0.95 22.37
N LEU A 321 -13.13 1.39 22.84
CA LEU A 321 -11.94 0.54 22.90
C LEU A 321 -12.08 -0.45 24.07
N VAL A 322 -12.01 -1.74 23.76
CA VAL A 322 -12.03 -2.85 24.74
C VAL A 322 -10.66 -3.50 24.74
N THR A 323 -10.05 -3.57 25.92
CA THR A 323 -8.71 -4.14 26.12
C THR A 323 -8.77 -5.34 27.05
N PHE A 324 -7.99 -6.36 26.71
CA PHE A 324 -7.73 -7.56 27.48
C PHE A 324 -6.23 -7.60 27.79
N SER A 325 -5.87 -7.42 29.05
CA SER A 325 -4.47 -7.44 29.48
C SER A 325 -4.13 -8.77 30.14
N PRO A 326 -2.86 -9.21 30.15
CA PRO A 326 -2.45 -10.43 30.83
C PRO A 326 -2.59 -10.36 32.37
N ASP A 327 -2.70 -9.15 32.93
CA ASP A 327 -2.96 -8.98 34.37
C ASP A 327 -4.42 -9.28 34.72
N GLU A 328 -5.36 -8.99 33.81
CA GLU A 328 -6.78 -9.35 34.00
C GLU A 328 -7.08 -10.76 33.47
N PHE A 329 -6.34 -11.22 32.46
CA PHE A 329 -6.52 -12.53 31.81
C PHE A 329 -5.19 -13.28 31.78
N PRO A 330 -4.82 -14.02 32.86
CA PRO A 330 -3.51 -14.70 32.96
C PRO A 330 -3.22 -15.70 31.85
N GLN A 331 -4.25 -16.23 31.17
CA GLN A 331 -4.08 -17.10 29.98
C GLN A 331 -3.46 -16.39 28.77
N LEU A 332 -3.40 -15.04 28.77
CA LEU A 332 -2.68 -14.27 27.79
C LEU A 332 -1.16 -14.22 28.05
N VAL A 333 -0.69 -14.91 29.08
CA VAL A 333 0.74 -15.18 29.31
C VAL A 333 1.08 -16.51 28.63
N MET A 334 1.77 -16.45 27.52
CA MET A 334 2.20 -17.62 26.74
C MET A 334 3.60 -18.04 27.17
N ASN A 335 3.75 -19.29 27.63
CA ASN A 335 5.05 -19.88 27.93
C ASN A 335 5.60 -20.61 26.71
N SER A 336 6.90 -20.44 26.42
CA SER A 336 7.61 -21.00 25.28
C SER A 336 6.90 -20.73 23.94
N PRO A 337 6.57 -19.44 23.63
CA PRO A 337 5.86 -19.10 22.41
C PRO A 337 6.71 -19.42 21.17
N ARG A 338 6.06 -19.79 20.08
CA ARG A 338 6.72 -19.94 18.77
C ARG A 338 7.01 -18.55 18.22
N LEU A 339 8.26 -18.11 18.30
CA LEU A 339 8.66 -16.77 17.87
C LEU A 339 8.66 -16.66 16.34
N TRP A 340 8.25 -15.50 15.86
CA TRP A 340 8.43 -15.12 14.45
C TRP A 340 9.85 -14.60 14.24
N TRP A 341 10.45 -14.98 13.11
CA TRP A 341 11.80 -14.57 12.72
C TRP A 341 11.83 -14.08 11.27
N PRO A 342 12.69 -13.12 10.93
CA PRO A 342 12.95 -12.79 9.54
C PRO A 342 13.70 -13.93 8.83
N VAL A 343 13.66 -13.89 7.51
CA VAL A 343 14.37 -14.86 6.66
C VAL A 343 15.83 -15.03 7.10
N ASN A 344 16.33 -16.26 7.06
CA ASN A 344 17.69 -16.67 7.50
C ASN A 344 17.99 -16.53 9.00
N LYS A 345 16.98 -16.29 9.86
CA LYS A 345 17.15 -16.26 11.32
C LYS A 345 16.33 -17.33 12.06
N GLY A 346 15.25 -17.80 11.45
CA GLY A 346 14.36 -18.80 12.02
C GLY A 346 13.05 -18.92 11.26
N PRO A 347 12.08 -19.67 11.79
CA PRO A 347 10.78 -19.86 11.16
C PRO A 347 9.88 -18.63 11.29
N GLN A 348 9.01 -18.44 10.31
CA GLN A 348 7.99 -17.40 10.28
C GLN A 348 6.71 -17.91 10.96
N ASN A 349 6.76 -18.14 12.28
CA ASN A 349 5.61 -18.62 13.03
C ASN A 349 4.55 -17.53 13.16
N LEU A 350 3.34 -17.84 12.76
CA LEU A 350 2.18 -16.95 12.80
C LEU A 350 1.08 -17.58 13.64
N TYR A 351 0.29 -16.74 14.30
CA TYR A 351 -0.87 -17.07 15.09
C TYR A 351 -2.10 -16.38 14.52
N ASP A 352 -3.27 -16.98 14.69
CA ASP A 352 -4.54 -16.38 14.31
C ASP A 352 -5.31 -15.98 15.58
N LEU A 353 -5.65 -14.71 15.71
CA LEU A 353 -6.55 -14.19 16.71
C LEU A 353 -7.95 -14.05 16.10
N LYS A 354 -8.96 -14.67 16.75
CA LYS A 354 -10.37 -14.48 16.42
C LYS A 354 -11.05 -13.73 17.54
N LEU A 355 -11.70 -12.61 17.21
CA LEU A 355 -12.55 -11.87 18.14
C LEU A 355 -14.00 -11.94 17.67
N THR A 356 -14.91 -12.16 18.60
CA THR A 356 -16.35 -12.25 18.32
C THR A 356 -17.10 -11.39 19.33
N VAL A 357 -18.00 -10.53 18.86
CA VAL A 357 -18.90 -9.76 19.72
C VAL A 357 -20.32 -10.31 19.67
N SER A 358 -20.95 -10.45 20.81
CA SER A 358 -22.34 -10.91 20.95
C SER A 358 -23.16 -9.95 21.79
N VAL A 359 -24.48 -9.94 21.50
CA VAL A 359 -25.51 -9.22 22.24
C VAL A 359 -26.62 -10.21 22.53
N ASP A 360 -27.03 -10.34 23.81
CA ASP A 360 -28.05 -11.30 24.26
C ASP A 360 -27.78 -12.74 23.77
N GLY A 361 -26.49 -13.14 23.73
CA GLY A 361 -26.05 -14.46 23.27
C GLY A 361 -26.00 -14.65 21.75
N VAL A 362 -26.46 -13.67 20.98
CA VAL A 362 -26.42 -13.70 19.50
C VAL A 362 -25.13 -13.03 18.99
N VAL A 363 -24.38 -13.73 18.17
CA VAL A 363 -23.18 -13.18 17.52
C VAL A 363 -23.58 -12.04 16.58
N CYS A 364 -22.97 -10.87 16.79
CA CYS A 364 -23.17 -9.68 15.97
C CYS A 364 -22.08 -9.50 14.91
N ASP A 365 -20.83 -9.75 15.29
CA ASP A 365 -19.69 -9.61 14.40
C ASP A 365 -18.53 -10.51 14.82
N SER A 366 -17.67 -10.84 13.86
CA SER A 366 -16.46 -11.63 14.11
C SER A 366 -15.35 -11.15 13.18
N VAL A 367 -14.19 -10.87 13.76
CA VAL A 367 -13.00 -10.48 13.00
C VAL A 367 -11.85 -11.43 13.30
N LYS A 368 -11.04 -11.70 12.28
CA LYS A 368 -9.80 -12.46 12.42
C LYS A 368 -8.63 -11.55 12.08
N THR A 369 -7.55 -11.68 12.81
CA THR A 369 -6.27 -11.05 12.47
C THR A 369 -5.14 -12.01 12.73
N ARG A 370 -4.14 -12.01 11.86
CA ARG A 370 -2.92 -12.79 12.00
C ARG A 370 -1.85 -11.95 12.67
N PHE A 371 -1.01 -12.54 13.49
CA PHE A 371 0.09 -11.88 14.17
C PHE A 371 1.27 -12.82 14.37
N GLY A 372 2.44 -12.26 14.65
CA GLY A 372 3.63 -13.02 15.03
C GLY A 372 4.26 -12.45 16.30
N ILE A 373 4.65 -13.34 17.21
CA ILE A 373 5.27 -12.97 18.48
C ILE A 373 6.77 -12.72 18.23
N ARG A 374 7.19 -11.47 18.40
CA ARG A 374 8.57 -11.07 18.21
C ARG A 374 8.85 -9.74 18.91
N GLU A 375 10.11 -9.47 19.19
CA GLU A 375 10.60 -8.14 19.53
C GLU A 375 11.60 -7.67 18.48
N ILE A 376 11.46 -6.42 18.02
CA ILE A 376 12.45 -5.76 17.17
C ILE A 376 12.96 -4.52 17.89
N THR A 377 14.26 -4.46 18.08
CA THR A 377 14.91 -3.31 18.71
C THR A 377 16.07 -2.84 17.82
N SER A 378 16.54 -1.64 18.06
CA SER A 378 17.72 -1.10 17.40
C SER A 378 18.49 -0.18 18.33
N ASP A 379 19.79 -0.06 18.11
CA ASP A 379 20.63 0.92 18.79
C ASP A 379 21.75 1.44 17.87
N THR A 380 22.51 2.41 18.36
CA THR A 380 23.65 3.03 17.66
C THR A 380 24.95 2.83 18.44
N LYS A 381 25.06 1.73 19.19
CA LYS A 381 26.24 1.41 20.04
C LYS A 381 27.36 0.74 19.25
N THR A 382 27.56 1.13 18.01
CA THR A 382 28.69 0.73 17.17
C THR A 382 29.81 1.75 17.26
N PRO A 383 31.07 1.39 16.91
CA PRO A 383 32.18 2.33 16.92
C PRO A 383 31.95 3.58 16.06
N ASP A 384 31.26 3.44 14.94
CA ASP A 384 30.92 4.49 13.98
C ASP A 384 29.52 5.10 14.24
N LYS A 385 28.86 4.69 15.33
CA LYS A 385 27.49 5.09 15.70
C LYS A 385 26.42 4.71 14.66
N SER A 386 26.69 3.76 13.79
CA SER A 386 25.73 3.24 12.84
C SER A 386 24.63 2.44 13.54
N ARG A 387 23.41 2.49 13.00
CA ARG A 387 22.27 1.77 13.53
C ARG A 387 22.40 0.26 13.31
N VAL A 388 22.11 -0.49 14.33
CA VAL A 388 22.05 -1.96 14.31
C VAL A 388 20.68 -2.43 14.76
N PHE A 389 20.15 -3.44 14.09
CA PHE A 389 18.88 -4.06 14.42
C PHE A 389 19.07 -5.40 15.13
N TYR A 390 18.13 -5.69 16.03
CA TYR A 390 18.04 -6.95 16.75
C TYR A 390 16.62 -7.49 16.62
N VAL A 391 16.49 -8.78 16.39
CA VAL A 391 15.20 -9.49 16.42
C VAL A 391 15.29 -10.56 17.50
N ASN A 392 14.36 -10.55 18.44
CA ASN A 392 14.35 -11.45 19.60
C ASN A 392 15.73 -11.54 20.28
N GLY A 393 16.35 -10.37 20.52
CA GLY A 393 17.66 -10.23 21.13
C GLY A 393 18.87 -10.61 20.25
N LYS A 394 18.66 -11.13 19.04
CA LYS A 394 19.78 -11.52 18.15
C LYS A 394 20.04 -10.44 17.10
N ARG A 395 21.31 -10.05 17.01
CA ARG A 395 21.75 -9.09 16.01
C ARG A 395 21.41 -9.56 14.61
N LEU A 396 20.84 -8.66 13.81
CA LEU A 396 20.49 -8.87 12.41
C LEU A 396 21.34 -7.96 11.52
N PHE A 397 22.02 -8.56 10.55
CA PHE A 397 22.62 -7.80 9.47
C PHE A 397 21.53 -7.52 8.42
N ILE A 398 21.24 -6.24 8.18
CA ILE A 398 20.25 -5.83 7.18
C ILE A 398 20.88 -5.93 5.79
N ARG A 399 20.20 -6.67 4.93
CA ARG A 399 20.37 -6.68 3.47
C ARG A 399 19.05 -6.20 2.90
N GLY A 400 18.95 -4.88 2.70
CA GLY A 400 17.73 -4.23 2.31
C GLY A 400 17.70 -3.86 0.84
N THR A 401 16.52 -3.47 0.40
CA THR A 401 16.30 -2.77 -0.86
C THR A 401 15.20 -1.74 -0.69
N ASN A 402 15.22 -0.70 -1.51
CA ASN A 402 14.12 0.24 -1.59
C ASN A 402 12.98 -0.39 -2.39
N TRP A 403 11.77 -0.22 -1.90
CA TRP A 403 10.55 -0.59 -2.59
C TRP A 403 9.89 0.67 -3.13
N ILE A 404 9.88 0.80 -4.44
CA ILE A 404 9.22 1.89 -5.15
C ILE A 404 7.94 1.30 -5.74
N PRO A 405 6.75 1.85 -5.44
CA PRO A 405 5.51 1.31 -5.96
C PRO A 405 5.43 1.44 -7.47
N GLU A 406 4.61 0.62 -8.10
CA GLU A 406 4.26 0.78 -9.51
C GLU A 406 3.60 2.15 -9.70
N ALA A 407 4.16 2.98 -10.61
CA ALA A 407 3.86 4.41 -10.69
C ALA A 407 2.39 4.71 -11.00
N MET A 408 1.73 3.87 -11.80
CA MET A 408 0.31 4.03 -12.18
C MET A 408 -0.66 3.24 -11.28
N LEU A 409 -0.16 2.67 -10.17
CA LEU A 409 -0.95 1.86 -9.21
C LEU A 409 -1.68 0.67 -9.86
N ARG A 410 -1.04 0.06 -10.87
CA ARG A 410 -1.52 -1.17 -11.51
C ARG A 410 -1.02 -2.37 -10.72
N HIS A 411 -1.76 -2.77 -9.71
CA HIS A 411 -1.39 -3.88 -8.84
C HIS A 411 -2.05 -5.18 -9.31
N SER A 412 -1.29 -6.28 -9.26
CA SER A 412 -1.85 -7.62 -9.24
C SER A 412 -1.20 -8.44 -8.12
N ASP A 413 -1.97 -9.34 -7.54
CA ASP A 413 -1.49 -10.22 -6.48
C ASP A 413 -0.41 -11.18 -7.00
N GLU A 414 -0.52 -11.63 -8.26
CA GLU A 414 0.48 -12.48 -8.92
C GLU A 414 1.82 -11.77 -9.05
N ARG A 415 1.80 -10.51 -9.48
CA ARG A 415 3.01 -9.69 -9.59
C ARG A 415 3.63 -9.45 -8.22
N THR A 416 2.82 -9.04 -7.24
CA THR A 416 3.27 -8.83 -5.86
C THR A 416 3.92 -10.09 -5.27
N TYR A 417 3.30 -11.26 -5.49
CA TYR A 417 3.87 -12.54 -5.07
C TYR A 417 5.20 -12.85 -5.75
N ALA A 418 5.29 -12.65 -7.05
CA ALA A 418 6.51 -12.89 -7.82
C ALA A 418 7.66 -11.99 -7.35
N GLU A 419 7.42 -10.69 -7.23
CA GLU A 419 8.40 -9.69 -6.81
C GLU A 419 8.93 -9.97 -5.39
N LEU A 420 8.04 -10.24 -4.43
CA LEU A 420 8.44 -10.57 -3.06
C LEU A 420 9.17 -11.91 -2.95
N ARG A 421 8.77 -12.89 -3.75
CA ARG A 421 9.48 -14.18 -3.82
C ARG A 421 10.89 -14.01 -4.37
N TYR A 422 11.06 -13.25 -5.45
CA TYR A 422 12.39 -12.95 -6.00
C TYR A 422 13.22 -12.14 -5.02
N THR A 423 12.63 -11.16 -4.36
CA THR A 423 13.28 -10.37 -3.32
C THR A 423 13.84 -11.26 -2.21
N ARG A 424 13.04 -12.19 -1.70
CA ARG A 424 13.51 -13.17 -0.71
C ARG A 424 14.63 -14.06 -1.26
N GLN A 425 14.51 -14.55 -2.50
CA GLN A 425 15.49 -15.44 -3.13
C GLN A 425 16.83 -14.75 -3.38
N SER A 426 16.84 -13.44 -3.63
CA SER A 426 18.07 -12.64 -3.76
C SER A 426 18.79 -12.42 -2.42
N GLY A 427 18.22 -12.88 -1.31
CA GLY A 427 18.80 -12.80 0.03
C GLY A 427 18.50 -11.49 0.77
N VAL A 428 17.60 -10.67 0.25
CA VAL A 428 17.07 -9.47 0.92
C VAL A 428 16.24 -9.88 2.14
N ASN A 429 16.34 -9.13 3.23
CA ASN A 429 15.60 -9.37 4.46
C ASN A 429 14.84 -8.13 4.97
N LEU A 430 14.98 -6.97 4.30
CA LEU A 430 14.25 -5.74 4.62
C LEU A 430 13.87 -4.98 3.36
N LEU A 431 12.63 -4.52 3.31
CA LEU A 431 12.08 -3.63 2.30
C LEU A 431 11.85 -2.25 2.91
N ARG A 432 12.42 -1.22 2.32
CA ARG A 432 12.14 0.16 2.69
C ARG A 432 11.04 0.70 1.79
N MET A 433 9.89 0.98 2.39
CA MET A 433 8.79 1.67 1.74
C MET A 433 9.11 3.16 1.73
N TRP A 434 9.62 3.64 0.61
CA TRP A 434 10.08 5.03 0.47
C TRP A 434 8.98 6.07 0.69
N GLY A 435 9.31 7.22 1.31
CA GLY A 435 8.36 8.26 1.72
C GLY A 435 7.59 8.95 0.59
N GLY A 436 8.05 8.85 -0.64
CA GLY A 436 7.30 9.30 -1.82
C GLY A 436 6.28 8.29 -2.35
N GLY A 437 6.28 7.06 -1.81
CA GLY A 437 5.43 5.96 -2.23
C GLY A 437 4.11 5.84 -1.45
N ILE A 438 3.76 4.60 -1.12
CA ILE A 438 2.51 4.22 -0.44
C ILE A 438 2.77 3.22 0.69
N ALA A 439 1.78 2.98 1.52
CA ALA A 439 1.69 1.76 2.31
C ALA A 439 0.94 0.70 1.49
N GLU A 440 1.64 -0.36 1.12
CA GLU A 440 1.17 -1.40 0.21
C GLU A 440 -0.12 -2.11 0.67
N SER A 441 -0.62 -3.03 -0.15
CA SER A 441 -1.83 -3.80 0.10
C SER A 441 -1.70 -4.72 1.32
N ASP A 442 -2.82 -5.17 1.88
CA ASP A 442 -2.81 -6.16 2.97
C ASP A 442 -2.17 -7.47 2.52
N TYR A 443 -2.35 -7.85 1.26
CA TYR A 443 -1.71 -9.04 0.69
C TYR A 443 -0.17 -8.92 0.66
N PHE A 444 0.36 -7.75 0.33
CA PHE A 444 1.80 -7.49 0.40
C PHE A 444 2.36 -7.73 1.82
N PHE A 445 1.71 -7.16 2.84
CA PHE A 445 2.15 -7.36 4.22
C PHE A 445 2.00 -8.80 4.69
N GLN A 446 0.92 -9.49 4.31
CA GLN A 446 0.75 -10.92 4.60
C GLN A 446 1.87 -11.77 4.00
N LEU A 447 2.24 -11.50 2.76
CA LEU A 447 3.38 -12.17 2.11
C LEU A 447 4.71 -11.84 2.80
N CYS A 448 4.93 -10.61 3.22
CA CYS A 448 6.11 -10.24 3.99
C CYS A 448 6.19 -11.01 5.31
N ASP A 449 5.04 -11.19 6.01
CA ASP A 449 4.96 -12.00 7.22
C ASP A 449 5.34 -13.47 6.97
N GLU A 450 4.81 -14.06 5.90
CA GLU A 450 5.05 -15.46 5.53
C GLU A 450 6.46 -15.71 4.96
N LEU A 451 7.00 -14.73 4.26
CA LEU A 451 8.32 -14.82 3.64
C LEU A 451 9.46 -14.40 4.59
N GLY A 452 9.13 -13.77 5.71
CA GLY A 452 10.11 -13.26 6.66
C GLY A 452 10.84 -12.00 6.18
N LEU A 453 10.21 -11.18 5.38
CA LEU A 453 10.73 -9.91 4.90
C LEU A 453 10.34 -8.80 5.87
N LEU A 454 11.30 -8.11 6.46
CA LEU A 454 11.04 -6.94 7.28
C LEU A 454 10.58 -5.76 6.43
N VAL A 455 9.74 -4.92 7.00
CA VAL A 455 9.25 -3.69 6.36
C VAL A 455 9.62 -2.48 7.21
N TRP A 456 10.30 -1.54 6.60
CA TRP A 456 10.54 -0.18 7.08
C TRP A 456 9.54 0.72 6.36
N GLN A 457 8.56 1.26 7.07
CA GLN A 457 7.49 2.08 6.50
C GLN A 457 7.77 3.56 6.73
N GLU A 458 7.91 4.31 5.64
CA GLU A 458 7.92 5.78 5.68
C GLU A 458 6.53 6.34 5.40
N PHE A 459 6.29 7.58 5.89
CA PHE A 459 5.08 8.32 5.60
C PHE A 459 5.35 9.42 4.56
N TRP A 460 4.33 10.00 4.01
CA TRP A 460 4.29 10.70 2.74
C TRP A 460 4.83 12.14 2.81
N MET A 461 6.10 12.27 3.12
CA MET A 461 6.89 13.50 3.03
C MET A 461 8.29 13.20 2.50
N THR A 462 8.80 14.08 1.63
CA THR A 462 10.16 14.00 1.08
C THR A 462 10.85 15.35 1.15
N GLY A 463 12.20 15.35 1.18
CA GLY A 463 13.01 16.57 1.33
C GLY A 463 12.88 17.55 0.17
N ASP A 464 12.51 17.08 -1.00
CA ASP A 464 12.38 17.88 -2.22
C ASP A 464 10.93 18.21 -2.58
N THR A 465 9.96 17.83 -1.76
CA THR A 465 8.58 18.31 -1.87
C THR A 465 8.22 19.26 -0.72
N ARG A 466 7.14 20.01 -0.90
CA ARG A 466 6.51 20.74 0.20
C ARG A 466 5.80 19.77 1.12
N HIS A 467 5.52 20.19 2.34
CA HIS A 467 4.83 19.36 3.34
C HIS A 467 3.31 19.58 3.29
N PRO A 468 2.51 18.58 3.70
CA PRO A 468 1.07 18.70 3.78
C PRO A 468 0.65 19.93 4.60
N HIS A 469 -0.21 20.75 4.02
CA HIS A 469 -0.69 21.98 4.68
C HIS A 469 -1.82 21.70 5.68
N ASP A 470 -2.58 20.62 5.49
CA ASP A 470 -3.62 20.17 6.41
C ASP A 470 -3.06 19.06 7.33
N LYS A 471 -2.57 19.50 8.49
CA LYS A 471 -2.02 18.59 9.50
C LYS A 471 -3.05 17.56 10.00
N ALA A 472 -4.30 17.97 10.21
CA ALA A 472 -5.33 17.07 10.74
C ALA A 472 -5.64 15.97 9.73
N LEU A 473 -5.76 16.32 8.46
CA LEU A 473 -5.92 15.37 7.37
C LEU A 473 -4.73 14.41 7.26
N TYR A 474 -3.50 14.93 7.33
CA TYR A 474 -2.29 14.08 7.30
C TYR A 474 -2.28 13.08 8.45
N MET A 475 -2.50 13.53 9.68
CA MET A 475 -2.48 12.68 10.88
C MET A 475 -3.59 11.63 10.85
N SER A 476 -4.79 11.94 10.35
CA SER A 476 -5.86 10.95 10.19
C SER A 476 -5.52 9.86 9.16
N ASN A 477 -4.80 10.21 8.09
CA ASN A 477 -4.31 9.26 7.10
C ASN A 477 -3.20 8.35 7.69
N VAL A 478 -2.29 8.91 8.50
CA VAL A 478 -1.30 8.12 9.26
C VAL A 478 -2.00 7.16 10.23
N GLU A 479 -2.97 7.64 11.01
CA GLU A 479 -3.74 6.81 11.93
C GLU A 479 -4.43 5.64 11.21
N SER A 480 -5.14 5.92 10.12
CA SER A 480 -5.82 4.90 9.32
C SER A 480 -4.85 3.83 8.81
N THR A 481 -3.71 4.27 8.29
CA THR A 481 -2.67 3.35 7.80
C THR A 481 -2.08 2.50 8.92
N VAL A 482 -1.71 3.11 10.06
CA VAL A 482 -1.11 2.38 11.19
C VAL A 482 -2.10 1.35 11.76
N LYS A 483 -3.37 1.70 11.93
CA LYS A 483 -4.41 0.77 12.39
C LYS A 483 -4.54 -0.46 11.47
N ARG A 484 -4.33 -0.28 10.18
CA ARG A 484 -4.36 -1.34 9.18
C ARG A 484 -3.14 -2.28 9.28
N ILE A 485 -1.92 -1.72 9.42
CA ILE A 485 -0.68 -2.50 9.24
C ILE A 485 -0.02 -2.94 10.56
N ARG A 486 -0.40 -2.42 11.71
CA ARG A 486 0.29 -2.62 12.99
C ARG A 486 0.33 -4.06 13.53
N ASN A 487 -0.53 -4.97 13.05
CA ASN A 487 -0.50 -6.39 13.46
C ASN A 487 0.55 -7.23 12.72
N HIS A 488 1.10 -6.73 11.61
CA HIS A 488 2.07 -7.48 10.81
C HIS A 488 3.41 -7.61 11.53
N PRO A 489 3.90 -8.83 11.82
CA PRO A 489 5.20 -9.01 12.46
C PRO A 489 6.36 -8.57 11.56
N SER A 490 6.18 -8.58 10.25
CA SER A 490 7.12 -8.06 9.27
C SER A 490 7.37 -6.55 9.41
N LEU A 491 6.37 -5.78 9.84
CA LEU A 491 6.53 -4.34 10.07
C LEU A 491 7.51 -4.12 11.23
N ALA A 492 8.69 -3.58 10.89
CA ALA A 492 9.83 -3.48 11.81
C ALA A 492 10.00 -2.07 12.38
N TYR A 493 9.79 -1.04 11.57
CA TYR A 493 10.20 0.32 11.89
C TYR A 493 9.32 1.35 11.20
N TYR A 494 9.04 2.46 11.88
CA TYR A 494 8.37 3.61 11.32
C TYR A 494 9.35 4.76 11.10
N VAL A 495 9.18 5.48 10.01
CA VAL A 495 9.94 6.67 9.68
C VAL A 495 9.00 7.75 9.18
N ALA A 496 9.13 8.98 9.69
CA ALA A 496 8.17 10.01 9.36
C ALA A 496 8.32 10.55 7.93
N SER A 497 9.53 10.48 7.36
CA SER A 497 9.77 11.09 6.04
C SER A 497 11.02 10.56 5.37
N ASN A 498 11.11 10.72 4.06
CA ASN A 498 12.36 10.64 3.32
C ASN A 498 13.09 11.99 3.36
N GLU A 499 14.30 12.02 3.92
CA GLU A 499 15.21 13.20 3.90
C GLU A 499 14.55 14.53 4.30
N SER A 500 13.57 14.49 5.20
CA SER A 500 12.79 15.66 5.58
C SER A 500 12.58 15.74 7.09
N THR A 501 11.61 16.54 7.52
CA THR A 501 11.19 16.64 8.91
C THR A 501 9.97 15.74 9.16
N GLU A 502 9.54 15.64 10.41
CA GLU A 502 8.29 14.99 10.77
C GLU A 502 7.13 16.01 10.90
N MET A 503 5.90 15.56 10.69
CA MET A 503 4.73 16.32 11.11
C MET A 503 4.66 16.28 12.65
N THR A 504 4.59 17.45 13.30
CA THR A 504 4.51 17.54 14.78
C THR A 504 3.40 16.67 15.34
N GLY A 505 3.72 15.80 16.29
CA GLY A 505 2.80 14.88 16.95
C GLY A 505 2.82 13.46 16.33
N THR A 506 3.60 13.23 15.27
CA THR A 506 3.73 11.88 14.68
C THR A 506 4.30 10.84 15.67
N PRO A 507 5.38 11.10 16.42
CA PRO A 507 5.89 10.12 17.39
C PRO A 507 4.85 9.74 18.45
N GLU A 508 4.14 10.72 18.98
CA GLU A 508 3.11 10.51 20.00
C GLU A 508 1.95 9.67 19.45
N LEU A 509 1.48 9.97 18.25
CA LEU A 509 0.44 9.21 17.57
C LEU A 509 0.87 7.75 17.35
N LEU A 510 2.07 7.52 16.82
CA LEU A 510 2.58 6.18 16.57
C LEU A 510 2.76 5.38 17.88
N ASN A 511 3.24 6.01 18.93
CA ASN A 511 3.35 5.38 20.24
C ASN A 511 1.98 5.02 20.83
N GLN A 512 0.98 5.88 20.66
CA GLN A 512 -0.39 5.62 21.12
C GLN A 512 -1.05 4.47 20.34
N LEU A 513 -0.87 4.43 19.03
CA LEU A 513 -1.53 3.46 18.16
C LEU A 513 -0.89 2.08 18.19
N ASP A 514 0.41 2.01 18.39
CA ASP A 514 1.22 0.78 18.31
C ASP A 514 2.14 0.63 19.53
N GLY A 515 3.11 1.51 19.70
CA GLY A 515 4.06 1.52 20.82
C GLY A 515 5.04 0.32 20.86
N THR A 516 5.13 -0.49 19.79
CA THR A 516 5.97 -1.69 19.74
C THR A 516 7.09 -1.62 18.70
N ARG A 517 7.06 -0.65 17.80
CA ARG A 517 8.05 -0.43 16.74
C ARG A 517 8.95 0.74 17.07
N GLY A 518 10.21 0.65 16.62
CA GLY A 518 11.11 1.78 16.63
C GLY A 518 10.64 2.88 15.68
N TYR A 519 11.13 4.08 15.92
CA TYR A 519 10.76 5.27 15.15
C TYR A 519 11.99 6.15 14.93
N GLN A 520 12.04 6.82 13.78
CA GLN A 520 12.93 7.95 13.54
C GLN A 520 12.26 9.04 12.68
N MET A 521 12.74 10.27 12.83
CA MET A 521 12.15 11.45 12.21
C MET A 521 12.26 11.43 10.68
N GLN A 522 13.35 10.93 10.14
CA GLN A 522 13.60 10.86 8.71
C GLN A 522 14.56 9.73 8.35
N SER A 523 14.67 9.41 7.06
CA SER A 523 15.47 8.28 6.57
C SER A 523 16.96 8.34 6.95
N GLU A 524 17.55 9.52 6.97
CA GLU A 524 19.01 9.75 7.11
C GLU A 524 19.38 10.34 8.46
N CYS A 525 18.87 9.81 9.55
CA CYS A 525 19.20 10.27 10.89
C CYS A 525 19.42 9.11 11.86
N ALA A 526 19.83 9.41 13.07
CA ALA A 526 19.93 8.46 14.18
C ALA A 526 20.74 7.19 13.85
N GLY A 527 21.91 7.37 13.23
CA GLY A 527 22.83 6.29 12.87
C GLY A 527 22.55 5.63 11.53
N VAL A 528 21.66 6.23 10.74
CA VAL A 528 21.46 5.93 9.32
C VAL A 528 22.19 7.02 8.54
N HIS A 529 23.06 6.62 7.63
CA HIS A 529 23.90 7.53 6.87
C HIS A 529 23.23 7.97 5.59
N ASP A 530 23.72 9.06 5.00
CA ASP A 530 23.26 9.60 3.72
C ASP A 530 23.29 8.56 2.61
N GLY A 531 22.23 8.56 1.78
CA GLY A 531 22.08 7.71 0.60
C GLY A 531 23.08 8.09 -0.48
N SER A 532 23.95 7.18 -0.87
CA SER A 532 24.95 7.40 -1.93
C SER A 532 25.94 6.22 -1.98
N PRO A 533 26.57 5.93 -3.12
CA PRO A 533 26.40 6.50 -4.45
C PRO A 533 25.30 5.82 -5.27
N TYR A 534 24.77 6.54 -6.26
CA TYR A 534 23.82 6.01 -7.27
C TYR A 534 24.53 5.79 -8.61
N LYS A 535 25.68 5.15 -8.59
CA LYS A 535 26.46 4.87 -9.80
C LYS A 535 27.25 3.58 -9.66
N GLN A 536 27.66 3.04 -10.78
CA GLN A 536 28.61 1.93 -10.80
C GLN A 536 29.96 2.40 -10.25
N VAL A 537 30.44 1.73 -9.21
CA VAL A 537 31.77 1.93 -8.66
C VAL A 537 32.48 0.59 -8.50
N ASN A 538 33.81 0.62 -8.62
CA ASN A 538 34.58 -0.57 -8.33
C ASN A 538 34.29 -1.03 -6.87
N PRO A 539 33.97 -2.30 -6.64
CA PRO A 539 33.68 -2.81 -5.29
C PRO A 539 34.74 -2.48 -4.25
N MET A 540 36.02 -2.39 -4.63
CA MET A 540 37.11 -1.98 -3.72
C MET A 540 36.91 -0.59 -3.15
N HIS A 541 36.32 0.34 -3.89
CA HIS A 541 36.04 1.69 -3.40
C HIS A 541 35.05 1.71 -2.24
N HIS A 542 34.15 0.74 -2.15
CA HIS A 542 33.25 0.58 -1.02
C HIS A 542 34.02 0.18 0.25
N TYR A 543 34.97 -0.74 0.12
CA TYR A 543 35.81 -1.17 1.24
C TYR A 543 36.80 -0.09 1.69
N GLU A 544 37.22 0.76 0.78
CA GLU A 544 38.19 1.84 1.05
C GLU A 544 37.51 3.18 1.41
N ASN A 545 36.18 3.23 1.52
CA ASN A 545 35.43 4.46 1.78
C ASN A 545 35.65 5.58 0.74
N THR A 546 35.95 5.21 -0.49
CA THR A 546 36.21 6.16 -1.59
C THR A 546 35.10 6.21 -2.63
N ALA A 547 34.01 5.49 -2.40
CA ALA A 547 32.93 5.29 -3.38
C ALA A 547 32.09 6.54 -3.60
N SER A 548 31.90 7.38 -2.60
CA SER A 548 31.03 8.54 -2.72
C SER A 548 31.74 9.78 -3.23
N PRO A 549 31.28 10.39 -4.33
CA PRO A 549 31.81 11.67 -4.79
C PRO A 549 31.47 12.85 -3.87
N ARG A 550 30.49 12.68 -2.96
CA ARG A 550 30.12 13.69 -1.94
C ARG A 550 30.87 13.53 -0.63
N GLY A 551 31.81 12.58 -0.57
CA GLY A 551 32.50 12.25 0.67
C GLY A 551 31.66 11.46 1.67
N SER A 552 30.44 11.06 1.33
CA SER A 552 29.62 10.17 2.17
C SER A 552 30.25 8.79 2.21
N ARG A 553 30.22 8.20 3.40
CA ARG A 553 30.77 6.88 3.63
C ARG A 553 29.73 5.82 3.32
N VAL A 554 30.17 4.74 2.70
CA VAL A 554 29.31 3.56 2.45
C VAL A 554 29.39 2.57 3.61
N ASP A 555 29.98 2.97 4.72
CA ASP A 555 30.05 2.20 5.95
C ASP A 555 28.81 2.44 6.83
N GLY A 556 28.51 1.48 7.67
CA GLY A 556 27.38 1.54 8.59
C GLY A 556 26.05 1.16 7.96
N PHE A 557 24.99 1.83 8.35
CA PHE A 557 23.65 1.62 7.81
C PHE A 557 23.32 2.72 6.81
N ASN A 558 23.20 2.36 5.54
CA ASN A 558 22.87 3.27 4.45
C ASN A 558 21.45 2.96 3.93
N PRO A 559 20.52 3.93 3.87
CA PRO A 559 19.14 3.69 3.49
C PRO A 559 18.96 3.62 1.98
N GLU A 560 19.89 4.21 1.21
CA GLU A 560 19.81 4.34 -0.23
C GLU A 560 21.19 4.13 -0.85
N TYR A 561 21.32 3.06 -1.60
CA TYR A 561 22.56 2.71 -2.25
C TYR A 561 22.24 1.86 -3.47
N GLY A 562 22.80 2.17 -4.60
CA GLY A 562 22.56 1.37 -5.79
C GLY A 562 23.25 1.90 -7.03
N ALA A 563 23.07 1.13 -8.09
CA ALA A 563 23.50 1.50 -9.42
C ALA A 563 22.28 1.48 -10.35
N PRO A 564 22.24 2.41 -11.32
CA PRO A 564 21.24 2.39 -12.36
C PRO A 564 21.27 1.04 -13.12
N THR A 565 20.10 0.51 -13.44
CA THR A 565 19.95 -0.71 -14.22
C THR A 565 19.00 -0.52 -15.39
N LEU A 566 19.24 -1.26 -16.46
CA LEU A 566 18.32 -1.34 -17.58
C LEU A 566 17.37 -2.52 -17.37
N PRO A 567 16.12 -2.42 -17.83
CA PRO A 567 15.25 -3.57 -17.98
C PRO A 567 15.86 -4.63 -18.89
N THR A 568 15.34 -5.86 -18.81
CA THR A 568 15.73 -6.90 -19.76
C THR A 568 15.28 -6.53 -21.18
N VAL A 569 15.90 -7.13 -22.19
CA VAL A 569 15.56 -6.84 -23.59
C VAL A 569 14.10 -7.18 -23.92
N GLU A 570 13.52 -8.17 -23.24
CA GLU A 570 12.11 -8.52 -23.38
C GLU A 570 11.19 -7.38 -22.92
N ILE A 571 11.50 -6.76 -21.78
CA ILE A 571 10.76 -5.61 -21.27
C ILE A 571 10.96 -4.38 -22.17
N LEU A 572 12.20 -4.15 -22.64
CA LEU A 572 12.47 -3.05 -23.57
C LEU A 572 11.64 -3.16 -24.86
N ARG A 573 11.41 -4.39 -25.36
CA ARG A 573 10.53 -4.66 -26.51
C ARG A 573 9.06 -4.38 -26.23
N GLU A 574 8.64 -4.46 -24.98
CA GLU A 574 7.28 -4.05 -24.57
C GLU A 574 7.16 -2.53 -24.42
N MET A 575 8.30 -1.83 -24.24
CA MET A 575 8.32 -0.39 -23.99
C MET A 575 8.58 0.45 -25.26
N MET A 576 9.06 -0.11 -26.36
CA MET A 576 9.39 0.64 -27.58
C MET A 576 9.41 -0.26 -28.82
N ASP A 577 9.36 0.36 -30.01
CA ASP A 577 9.50 -0.35 -31.28
C ASP A 577 10.91 -0.93 -31.48
N GLU A 578 11.04 -2.04 -32.19
CA GLU A 578 12.34 -2.66 -32.54
C GLU A 578 13.29 -1.68 -33.25
N LYS A 579 12.74 -0.77 -34.08
CA LYS A 579 13.53 0.27 -34.77
C LYS A 579 14.14 1.30 -33.81
N ASP A 580 13.55 1.48 -32.61
CA ASP A 580 13.99 2.40 -31.58
C ASP A 580 14.93 1.71 -30.57
N LEU A 581 14.89 0.39 -30.53
CA LEU A 581 15.71 -0.44 -29.65
C LEU A 581 17.16 -0.52 -30.17
N TRP A 582 17.32 -0.82 -31.44
CA TRP A 582 18.65 -0.94 -32.06
C TRP A 582 18.64 -0.66 -33.57
N PRO A 583 19.50 0.24 -34.10
CA PRO A 583 20.40 1.15 -33.35
C PRO A 583 19.63 2.05 -32.40
N ILE A 584 20.23 2.40 -31.26
CA ILE A 584 19.57 3.21 -30.22
C ILE A 584 18.99 4.49 -30.84
N ASN A 585 17.66 4.63 -30.73
CA ASN A 585 17.00 5.90 -31.02
C ASN A 585 17.18 6.84 -29.81
N LYS A 586 18.09 7.79 -29.96
CA LYS A 586 18.46 8.66 -28.85
C LYS A 586 17.28 9.45 -28.26
N GLU A 587 16.29 9.84 -29.05
CA GLU A 587 15.12 10.57 -28.55
C GLU A 587 14.30 9.72 -27.56
N VAL A 588 14.03 8.46 -27.90
CA VAL A 588 13.26 7.54 -27.07
C VAL A 588 14.05 7.14 -25.81
N TRP A 589 15.33 6.77 -26.01
CA TRP A 589 16.17 6.32 -24.90
C TRP A 589 16.49 7.44 -23.90
N ASP A 590 16.84 8.65 -24.36
CA ASP A 590 17.09 9.79 -23.48
C ASP A 590 15.83 10.18 -22.71
N TYR A 591 14.65 10.03 -23.30
CA TYR A 591 13.38 10.27 -22.61
C TYR A 591 13.10 9.24 -21.51
N LEU A 592 13.30 7.96 -21.78
CA LEU A 592 13.09 6.89 -20.80
C LEU A 592 14.20 6.83 -19.73
N ASP A 593 15.40 7.34 -20.03
CA ASP A 593 16.55 7.45 -19.12
C ASP A 593 16.56 8.79 -18.35
N GLY A 594 15.58 9.63 -18.58
CA GLY A 594 15.65 11.06 -18.26
C GLY A 594 15.24 11.43 -16.85
N ASN A 595 14.86 10.48 -15.98
CA ASN A 595 14.51 10.79 -14.58
C ASN A 595 15.70 11.28 -13.74
N GLY A 596 16.84 11.60 -14.38
CA GLY A 596 18.00 12.38 -13.97
C GLY A 596 19.18 11.63 -13.46
N PHE A 597 19.13 10.33 -13.48
CA PHE A 597 20.30 9.51 -13.17
C PHE A 597 21.13 9.20 -14.43
N HIS A 598 20.62 9.52 -15.61
CA HIS A 598 21.29 9.34 -16.91
C HIS A 598 21.93 7.95 -17.03
N LEU A 599 21.11 6.92 -16.86
CA LEU A 599 21.52 5.53 -16.79
C LEU A 599 22.40 5.10 -17.97
N MET A 600 21.94 5.41 -19.18
CA MET A 600 22.64 5.01 -20.38
C MET A 600 24.00 5.68 -20.51
N THR A 601 24.06 6.99 -20.25
CA THR A 601 25.33 7.74 -20.32
C THR A 601 26.30 7.24 -19.28
N THR A 602 25.83 7.00 -18.06
CA THR A 602 26.66 6.51 -16.95
C THR A 602 27.14 5.09 -17.21
N MET A 603 26.22 4.17 -17.52
CA MET A 603 26.56 2.77 -17.80
C MET A 603 27.45 2.61 -19.02
N TYR A 604 27.14 3.30 -20.11
CA TYR A 604 27.96 3.26 -21.30
C TYR A 604 29.39 3.78 -21.04
N THR A 605 29.50 4.88 -20.33
CA THR A 605 30.81 5.44 -19.94
C THR A 605 31.60 4.44 -19.09
N ASP A 606 30.97 3.82 -18.12
CA ASP A 606 31.63 2.85 -17.24
C ASP A 606 32.02 1.57 -17.99
N LEU A 607 31.16 1.07 -18.88
CA LEU A 607 31.47 -0.08 -19.74
C LEU A 607 32.65 0.22 -20.68
N VAL A 608 32.65 1.41 -21.33
CA VAL A 608 33.76 1.83 -22.20
C VAL A 608 35.06 2.00 -21.43
N ASN A 609 35.00 2.58 -20.23
CA ASN A 609 36.18 2.73 -19.38
C ASN A 609 36.75 1.40 -18.89
N HIS A 610 35.89 0.38 -18.66
CA HIS A 610 36.32 -0.94 -18.16
C HIS A 610 36.74 -1.92 -19.26
N TYR A 611 36.02 -1.93 -20.37
CA TYR A 611 36.15 -2.95 -21.40
C TYR A 611 36.63 -2.40 -22.75
N GLY A 612 36.78 -1.09 -22.87
CA GLY A 612 37.11 -0.43 -24.14
C GLY A 612 35.87 -0.23 -25.03
N LYS A 613 36.03 0.58 -26.08
CA LYS A 613 34.97 0.77 -27.07
C LYS A 613 34.76 -0.55 -27.82
N SER A 614 33.53 -1.05 -27.84
CA SER A 614 33.17 -2.06 -28.83
C SER A 614 33.15 -1.43 -30.20
N SER A 615 33.74 -2.06 -31.17
CA SER A 615 33.72 -1.67 -32.57
C SER A 615 32.31 -1.77 -33.14
#